data_619f431de555dad73ee3ff0ab3f9ac98
#
_entry.id   619f431de555dad73ee3ff0ab3f9ac98
#
_cell.length_a   1.000
_cell.length_b   1.000
_cell.length_c   1.000
_cell.angle_alpha   90.00
_cell.angle_beta   90.00
_cell.angle_gamma   90.00
#
_symmetry.space_group_name_H-M   'P 1'
#
loop_
_entity.id
_entity.type
_entity.pdbx_description
1 polymer ?
#
loop_
_entity_poly.entity_id
_entity_poly.type
_entity_poly.pdbx_seq_one_letter_code
_entity_poly.pdbx_strand_id
1 'polypeptide(L)'
;MQRRPLRGTDLELTSLGYGASSIGAEFRKIDIAEALRSVHVALDHGINYIDTATYYGRGMSECLLGQILPDIPRDNYVLSTKLGRFSPEHFDYSPRRVTESVDISLQRMRLDHLDIVFCHDIEFVDLDPIINETIPALKREVEKGKVRYIGVSGYPMKMFQRMIDACDLDVILTYNHFTLQNDMALRLVEPCEKKSVGLINAAPFSARLLTDSPLPSWHKATDEVREVAAAAAKHCRDAGSDIAKLALQYCVADENFSSNVTGSANPDRVQQWCQWIDEPIDQSLVAEVKDILKPIHNWVYSEGKPENNDPEATA
;
A
#
# COMPACT_ATOMS: atom_id res chain seq x y z
N MET A 1 -17.76 -8.40 1.07
CA MET A 1 -16.51 -7.72 1.49
C MET A 1 -16.81 -6.74 2.61
N GLN A 2 -16.08 -6.79 3.74
CA GLN A 2 -16.28 -5.93 4.91
C GLN A 2 -15.79 -4.51 4.62
N ARG A 3 -16.53 -3.48 5.09
CA ARG A 3 -16.06 -2.09 5.15
C ARG A 3 -15.62 -1.75 6.57
N ARG A 4 -14.59 -0.93 6.69
CA ARG A 4 -14.00 -0.49 7.96
C ARG A 4 -13.81 1.02 7.97
N PRO A 5 -14.10 1.69 9.09
CA PRO A 5 -13.81 3.11 9.20
C PRO A 5 -12.31 3.38 9.08
N LEU A 6 -11.95 4.41 8.34
CA LEU A 6 -10.60 4.96 8.38
C LEU A 6 -10.55 5.96 9.53
N ARG A 7 -9.88 5.57 10.61
CA ARG A 7 -9.81 6.34 11.87
C ARG A 7 -9.45 7.81 11.61
N GLY A 8 -10.10 8.72 12.34
CA GLY A 8 -9.88 10.16 12.22
C GLY A 8 -10.52 10.82 11.00
N THR A 9 -11.22 10.03 10.15
CA THR A 9 -11.88 10.51 8.93
C THR A 9 -13.35 10.09 8.89
N ASP A 10 -14.10 10.57 7.90
CA ASP A 10 -15.46 10.10 7.58
C ASP A 10 -15.47 8.99 6.52
N LEU A 11 -14.30 8.47 6.16
CA LEU A 11 -14.17 7.44 5.12
C LEU A 11 -14.35 6.03 5.69
N GLU A 12 -15.01 5.18 4.90
CA GLU A 12 -15.05 3.73 5.11
C GLU A 12 -14.38 3.03 3.94
N LEU A 13 -13.37 2.21 4.22
CA LEU A 13 -12.63 1.45 3.22
C LEU A 13 -13.01 -0.02 3.25
N THR A 14 -13.04 -0.67 2.10
CA THR A 14 -13.10 -2.13 2.05
C THR A 14 -11.82 -2.74 2.62
N SER A 15 -11.96 -3.84 3.35
CA SER A 15 -10.83 -4.56 4.00
C SER A 15 -9.75 -5.01 3.01
N LEU A 16 -10.10 -5.17 1.74
CA LEU A 16 -9.20 -5.30 0.60
C LEU A 16 -9.30 -4.06 -0.28
N GLY A 17 -8.16 -3.42 -0.57
CA GLY A 17 -8.02 -2.28 -1.47
C GLY A 17 -7.32 -2.67 -2.78
N TYR A 18 -7.66 -1.98 -3.87
CA TYR A 18 -7.01 -2.16 -5.16
C TYR A 18 -5.78 -1.26 -5.32
N GLY A 19 -4.58 -1.86 -5.38
CA GLY A 19 -3.32 -1.17 -5.65
C GLY A 19 -3.05 -1.03 -7.14
N ALA A 20 -3.11 0.17 -7.66
CA ALA A 20 -2.96 0.46 -9.09
C ALA A 20 -1.50 0.53 -9.58
N SER A 21 -0.50 0.17 -8.77
CA SER A 21 0.90 0.13 -9.20
C SER A 21 1.12 -0.81 -10.39
N SER A 22 0.41 -1.93 -10.41
CA SER A 22 0.52 -2.95 -11.45
C SER A 22 0.02 -2.49 -12.81
N ILE A 23 -0.94 -1.56 -12.88
CA ILE A 23 -1.44 -1.01 -14.14
C ILE A 23 -0.56 0.13 -14.68
N GLY A 24 0.36 0.67 -13.86
CA GLY A 24 1.35 1.66 -14.31
C GLY A 24 2.45 1.12 -15.22
N ALA A 25 2.52 -0.20 -15.44
CA ALA A 25 3.56 -0.87 -16.23
C ALA A 25 5.00 -0.68 -15.70
N GLU A 26 5.18 -0.23 -14.45
CA GLU A 26 6.51 0.03 -13.86
C GLU A 26 7.37 -1.25 -13.80
N PHE A 27 6.74 -2.38 -13.46
CA PHE A 27 7.48 -3.62 -13.20
C PHE A 27 7.48 -4.61 -14.38
N ARG A 28 6.59 -4.43 -15.36
CA ARG A 28 6.46 -5.31 -16.53
C ARG A 28 5.57 -4.65 -17.59
N LYS A 29 5.71 -5.12 -18.83
CA LYS A 29 4.74 -4.79 -19.89
C LYS A 29 3.36 -5.32 -19.50
N ILE A 30 2.33 -4.54 -19.78
CA ILE A 30 0.93 -4.88 -19.53
C ILE A 30 0.13 -4.81 -20.83
N ASP A 31 -0.96 -5.55 -20.88
CA ASP A 31 -2.06 -5.27 -21.82
C ASP A 31 -2.96 -4.22 -21.18
N ILE A 32 -3.16 -3.09 -21.86
CA ILE A 32 -3.94 -1.97 -21.33
C ILE A 32 -5.40 -2.34 -21.14
N ALA A 33 -5.98 -3.10 -22.07
CA ALA A 33 -7.38 -3.50 -21.97
C ALA A 33 -7.60 -4.45 -20.78
N GLU A 34 -6.68 -5.38 -20.53
CA GLU A 34 -6.70 -6.22 -19.34
C GLU A 34 -6.50 -5.41 -18.05
N ALA A 35 -5.57 -4.46 -18.06
CA ALA A 35 -5.34 -3.58 -16.93
C ALA A 35 -6.59 -2.76 -16.55
N LEU A 36 -7.27 -2.18 -17.53
CA LEU A 36 -8.54 -1.47 -17.32
C LEU A 36 -9.63 -2.43 -16.79
N ARG A 37 -9.76 -3.63 -17.39
CA ARG A 37 -10.71 -4.63 -16.89
C ARG A 37 -10.44 -5.05 -15.45
N SER A 38 -9.17 -5.11 -15.03
CA SER A 38 -8.83 -5.49 -13.65
C SER A 38 -9.35 -4.49 -12.62
N VAL A 39 -9.40 -3.19 -12.96
CA VAL A 39 -10.01 -2.14 -12.13
C VAL A 39 -11.53 -2.33 -12.07
N HIS A 40 -12.19 -2.58 -13.21
CA HIS A 40 -13.64 -2.84 -13.24
C HIS A 40 -13.98 -4.07 -12.40
N VAL A 41 -13.24 -5.17 -12.54
CA VAL A 41 -13.44 -6.38 -11.73
C VAL A 41 -13.30 -6.08 -10.22
N ALA A 42 -12.34 -5.26 -9.81
CA ALA A 42 -12.22 -4.85 -8.42
C ALA A 42 -13.48 -4.11 -7.92
N LEU A 43 -13.95 -3.12 -8.69
CA LEU A 43 -15.14 -2.35 -8.36
C LEU A 43 -16.41 -3.22 -8.36
N ASP A 44 -16.59 -4.09 -9.35
CA ASP A 44 -17.74 -5.02 -9.48
C ASP A 44 -17.81 -6.02 -8.32
N HIS A 45 -16.67 -6.39 -7.73
CA HIS A 45 -16.60 -7.22 -6.52
C HIS A 45 -16.73 -6.41 -5.23
N GLY A 46 -17.00 -5.11 -5.32
CA GLY A 46 -17.31 -4.23 -4.20
C GLY A 46 -16.09 -3.63 -3.51
N ILE A 47 -14.87 -3.74 -4.08
CA ILE A 47 -13.71 -2.96 -3.61
C ILE A 47 -14.03 -1.48 -3.84
N ASN A 48 -13.99 -0.67 -2.77
CA ASN A 48 -14.21 0.76 -2.87
C ASN A 48 -12.94 1.59 -2.69
N TYR A 49 -11.83 0.99 -2.24
CA TYR A 49 -10.59 1.73 -2.05
C TYR A 49 -9.60 1.43 -3.17
N ILE A 50 -9.17 2.49 -3.86
CA ILE A 50 -8.20 2.46 -4.96
C ILE A 50 -7.00 3.31 -4.55
N ASP A 51 -5.79 2.72 -4.57
CA ASP A 51 -4.54 3.40 -4.27
C ASP A 51 -3.64 3.48 -5.51
N THR A 52 -3.20 4.68 -5.84
CA THR A 52 -2.26 4.95 -6.94
C THR A 52 -1.10 5.85 -6.51
N ALA A 53 -0.26 6.29 -7.44
CA ALA A 53 0.80 7.26 -7.22
C ALA A 53 1.26 7.88 -8.54
N THR A 54 1.81 9.09 -8.47
CA THR A 54 2.49 9.73 -9.60
C THR A 54 3.71 8.93 -10.05
N TYR A 55 4.35 8.20 -9.15
CA TYR A 55 5.49 7.33 -9.42
C TYR A 55 5.11 6.14 -10.32
N TYR A 56 3.93 5.57 -10.17
CA TYR A 56 3.55 4.32 -10.85
C TYR A 56 3.44 4.49 -12.36
N GLY A 57 4.48 3.98 -13.06
CA GLY A 57 4.63 4.19 -14.50
C GLY A 57 4.76 5.65 -14.89
N ARG A 58 5.31 6.49 -13.99
CA ARG A 58 5.51 7.93 -14.22
C ARG A 58 4.22 8.66 -14.60
N GLY A 59 3.14 8.30 -13.90
CA GLY A 59 1.80 8.84 -14.08
C GLY A 59 0.90 8.02 -15.00
N MET A 60 1.38 6.91 -15.59
CA MET A 60 0.54 6.05 -16.43
C MET A 60 -0.63 5.47 -15.63
N SER A 61 -0.39 5.03 -14.39
CA SER A 61 -1.44 4.50 -13.52
C SER A 61 -2.58 5.52 -13.32
N GLU A 62 -2.25 6.77 -13.01
CA GLU A 62 -3.24 7.86 -12.88
C GLU A 62 -3.98 8.12 -14.21
N CYS A 63 -3.25 8.13 -15.34
CA CYS A 63 -3.87 8.33 -16.66
C CYS A 63 -4.84 7.20 -17.03
N LEU A 64 -4.52 5.96 -16.69
CA LEU A 64 -5.41 4.82 -16.94
C LEU A 64 -6.64 4.85 -16.02
N LEU A 65 -6.47 5.19 -14.75
CA LEU A 65 -7.61 5.42 -13.85
C LEU A 65 -8.52 6.55 -14.35
N GLY A 66 -7.95 7.61 -14.93
CA GLY A 66 -8.71 8.71 -15.55
C GLY A 66 -9.52 8.32 -16.79
N GLN A 67 -9.37 7.09 -17.30
CA GLN A 67 -10.25 6.56 -18.35
C GLN A 67 -11.47 5.83 -17.78
N ILE A 68 -11.45 5.49 -16.48
CA ILE A 68 -12.49 4.70 -15.81
C ILE A 68 -13.26 5.56 -14.79
N LEU A 69 -12.54 6.23 -13.89
CA LEU A 69 -13.13 6.86 -12.72
C LEU A 69 -14.20 7.91 -13.02
N PRO A 70 -14.10 8.74 -14.09
CA PRO A 70 -15.14 9.71 -14.44
C PRO A 70 -16.51 9.10 -14.76
N ASP A 71 -16.53 7.83 -15.17
CA ASP A 71 -17.78 7.12 -15.52
C ASP A 71 -18.38 6.38 -14.30
N ILE A 72 -17.69 6.37 -13.15
CA ILE A 72 -18.12 5.77 -11.89
C ILE A 72 -18.65 6.88 -10.98
N PRO A 73 -19.85 6.73 -10.37
CA PRO A 73 -20.32 7.71 -9.39
C PRO A 73 -19.28 7.93 -8.29
N ARG A 74 -18.95 9.21 -8.05
CA ARG A 74 -17.80 9.61 -7.20
C ARG A 74 -17.87 9.04 -5.78
N ASP A 75 -19.09 8.89 -5.23
CA ASP A 75 -19.34 8.36 -3.89
C ASP A 75 -19.16 6.82 -3.81
N ASN A 76 -18.95 6.13 -4.93
CA ASN A 76 -18.80 4.68 -4.94
C ASN A 76 -17.37 4.23 -4.64
N TYR A 77 -16.39 5.14 -4.66
CA TYR A 77 -14.99 4.81 -4.37
C TYR A 77 -14.29 5.87 -3.55
N VAL A 78 -13.28 5.44 -2.82
CA VAL A 78 -12.27 6.25 -2.14
C VAL A 78 -10.97 6.12 -2.91
N LEU A 79 -10.35 7.24 -3.25
CA LEU A 79 -9.14 7.28 -4.04
C LEU A 79 -7.99 7.90 -3.27
N SER A 80 -6.87 7.21 -3.21
CA SER A 80 -5.60 7.80 -2.79
C SER A 80 -4.61 7.90 -3.94
N THR A 81 -3.82 8.97 -3.93
CA THR A 81 -2.61 9.08 -4.75
C THR A 81 -1.44 9.58 -3.90
N LYS A 82 -0.24 9.60 -4.48
CA LYS A 82 0.98 9.93 -3.76
C LYS A 82 1.83 10.88 -4.58
N LEU A 83 2.54 11.78 -3.92
CA LEU A 83 3.41 12.77 -4.53
C LEU A 83 4.81 12.78 -3.92
N GLY A 84 5.72 13.50 -4.55
CA GLY A 84 7.07 13.75 -4.07
C GLY A 84 8.12 12.78 -4.61
N ARG A 85 7.78 11.52 -4.90
CA ARG A 85 8.63 10.57 -5.61
C ARG A 85 8.16 10.43 -7.07
N PHE A 86 9.04 10.71 -8.05
CA PHE A 86 8.70 10.73 -9.48
C PHE A 86 9.47 9.68 -10.28
N SER A 87 10.64 9.25 -9.78
CA SER A 87 11.42 8.14 -10.32
C SER A 87 12.25 7.51 -9.18
N PRO A 88 12.99 6.41 -9.41
CA PRO A 88 13.85 5.82 -8.37
C PRO A 88 14.81 6.81 -7.72
N GLU A 89 15.28 7.82 -8.47
CA GLU A 89 16.29 8.79 -8.03
C GLU A 89 15.77 10.25 -8.00
N HIS A 90 14.50 10.48 -8.37
CA HIS A 90 13.96 11.83 -8.44
C HIS A 90 12.89 12.05 -7.37
N PHE A 91 13.24 12.85 -6.37
CA PHE A 91 12.40 13.26 -5.25
C PHE A 91 12.29 14.78 -5.21
N ASP A 92 11.08 15.30 -5.11
CA ASP A 92 10.82 16.73 -4.94
C ASP A 92 9.53 16.92 -4.13
N TYR A 93 9.69 17.32 -2.87
CA TYR A 93 8.61 17.58 -1.93
C TYR A 93 8.44 19.08 -1.65
N SER A 94 9.05 19.95 -2.47
CA SER A 94 8.92 21.40 -2.27
C SER A 94 7.46 21.84 -2.31
N PRO A 95 7.10 22.91 -1.57
CA PRO A 95 5.72 23.43 -1.55
C PRO A 95 5.13 23.72 -2.92
N ARG A 96 5.96 24.20 -3.84
CA ARG A 96 5.57 24.42 -5.24
C ARG A 96 5.20 23.10 -5.92
N ARG A 97 6.07 22.07 -5.74
CA ARG A 97 5.86 20.77 -6.36
C ARG A 97 4.66 20.01 -5.80
N VAL A 98 4.34 20.23 -4.52
CA VAL A 98 3.10 19.72 -3.90
C VAL A 98 1.88 20.21 -4.67
N THR A 99 1.72 21.53 -4.82
CA THR A 99 0.58 22.12 -5.55
C THR A 99 0.52 21.64 -7.00
N GLU A 100 1.66 21.66 -7.72
CA GLU A 100 1.73 21.18 -9.11
C GLU A 100 1.33 19.70 -9.22
N SER A 101 1.77 18.86 -8.26
CA SER A 101 1.46 17.43 -8.29
C SER A 101 -0.01 17.13 -8.04
N VAL A 102 -0.65 17.82 -7.10
CA VAL A 102 -2.10 17.70 -6.87
C VAL A 102 -2.87 18.08 -8.13
N ASP A 103 -2.54 19.21 -8.77
CA ASP A 103 -3.22 19.65 -9.98
C ASP A 103 -3.01 18.68 -11.16
N ILE A 104 -1.80 18.15 -11.33
CA ILE A 104 -1.48 17.15 -12.36
C ILE A 104 -2.26 15.85 -12.11
N SER A 105 -2.32 15.38 -10.87
CA SER A 105 -3.06 14.16 -10.51
C SER A 105 -4.56 14.30 -10.77
N LEU A 106 -5.15 15.43 -10.38
CA LEU A 106 -6.55 15.76 -10.69
C LEU A 106 -6.82 15.77 -12.20
N GLN A 107 -5.91 16.41 -12.97
CA GLN A 107 -6.04 16.46 -14.44
C GLN A 107 -5.91 15.09 -15.07
N ARG A 108 -4.93 14.26 -14.65
CA ARG A 108 -4.73 12.90 -15.19
C ARG A 108 -5.91 11.99 -14.91
N MET A 109 -6.46 12.06 -13.71
CA MET A 109 -7.59 11.24 -13.30
C MET A 109 -8.94 11.86 -13.64
N ARG A 110 -8.94 13.13 -14.13
CA ARG A 110 -10.15 13.86 -14.58
C ARG A 110 -11.16 14.01 -13.45
N LEU A 111 -10.69 14.39 -12.26
CA LEU A 111 -11.45 14.52 -11.03
C LEU A 111 -11.33 15.93 -10.47
N ASP A 112 -12.31 16.35 -9.66
CA ASP A 112 -12.34 17.65 -9.00
C ASP A 112 -11.65 17.61 -7.63
N HIS A 113 -11.59 16.45 -6.98
CA HIS A 113 -10.92 16.26 -5.69
C HIS A 113 -10.36 14.85 -5.52
N LEU A 114 -9.39 14.73 -4.62
CA LEU A 114 -8.76 13.50 -4.15
C LEU A 114 -9.19 13.22 -2.72
N ASP A 115 -9.46 11.96 -2.36
CA ASP A 115 -9.81 11.65 -0.97
C ASP A 115 -8.58 11.68 -0.08
N ILE A 116 -7.48 11.03 -0.50
CA ILE A 116 -6.26 10.94 0.28
C ILE A 116 -5.05 11.26 -0.60
N VAL A 117 -4.15 12.10 -0.09
CA VAL A 117 -2.84 12.33 -0.74
C VAL A 117 -1.72 12.02 0.25
N PHE A 118 -0.82 11.12 -0.15
CA PHE A 118 0.36 10.78 0.64
C PHE A 118 1.63 11.47 0.12
N CYS A 119 2.52 11.88 1.04
CA CYS A 119 3.93 12.03 0.71
C CYS A 119 4.53 10.63 0.55
N HIS A 120 5.06 10.30 -0.65
CA HIS A 120 5.44 8.95 -1.07
C HIS A 120 6.88 8.63 -0.72
N ASP A 121 7.12 7.55 0.03
CA ASP A 121 8.46 7.01 0.29
C ASP A 121 9.44 8.08 0.81
N ILE A 122 9.04 8.74 1.88
CA ILE A 122 9.78 9.89 2.46
C ILE A 122 11.07 9.47 3.17
N GLU A 123 11.30 8.18 3.38
CA GLU A 123 12.53 7.64 3.93
C GLU A 123 13.77 7.96 3.09
N PHE A 124 13.61 8.30 1.81
CA PHE A 124 14.71 8.64 0.91
C PHE A 124 15.24 10.07 1.07
N VAL A 125 14.53 10.92 1.82
CA VAL A 125 14.88 12.34 1.97
C VAL A 125 15.03 12.74 3.44
N ASP A 126 15.47 13.98 3.68
CA ASP A 126 15.43 14.58 5.00
C ASP A 126 13.97 14.84 5.40
N LEU A 127 13.60 14.43 6.63
CA LEU A 127 12.23 14.56 7.11
C LEU A 127 11.90 15.98 7.62
N ASP A 128 12.87 16.82 7.97
CA ASP A 128 12.60 18.17 8.45
C ASP A 128 11.90 19.06 7.41
N PRO A 129 12.30 19.08 6.12
CA PRO A 129 11.53 19.74 5.08
C PRO A 129 10.12 19.15 4.87
N ILE A 130 9.98 17.81 5.00
CA ILE A 130 8.65 17.18 4.91
C ILE A 130 7.74 17.72 6.01
N ILE A 131 8.22 17.74 7.25
CA ILE A 131 7.49 18.21 8.43
C ILE A 131 7.14 19.71 8.32
N ASN A 132 8.15 20.54 7.99
CA ASN A 132 8.04 21.98 8.12
C ASN A 132 7.50 22.69 6.86
N GLU A 133 7.57 22.06 5.69
CA GLU A 133 7.22 22.70 4.41
C GLU A 133 6.19 21.91 3.62
N THR A 134 6.42 20.59 3.42
CA THR A 134 5.58 19.73 2.57
C THR A 134 4.19 19.51 3.19
N ILE A 135 4.12 19.08 4.46
CA ILE A 135 2.84 18.87 5.15
C ILE A 135 2.03 20.16 5.24
N PRO A 136 2.59 21.32 5.61
CA PRO A 136 1.87 22.59 5.52
C PRO A 136 1.40 22.95 4.10
N ALA A 137 2.15 22.59 3.07
CA ALA A 137 1.71 22.80 1.68
C ALA A 137 0.51 21.91 1.31
N LEU A 138 0.52 20.64 1.72
CA LEU A 138 -0.63 19.74 1.53
C LEU A 138 -1.87 20.22 2.29
N LYS A 139 -1.72 20.72 3.53
CA LYS A 139 -2.85 21.29 4.29
C LYS A 139 -3.50 22.44 3.54
N ARG A 140 -2.73 23.27 2.83
CA ARG A 140 -3.31 24.32 1.95
C ARG A 140 -4.12 23.76 0.77
N GLU A 141 -3.78 22.58 0.24
CA GLU A 141 -4.59 21.94 -0.79
C GLU A 141 -5.90 21.37 -0.20
N VAL A 142 -5.88 20.97 1.08
CA VAL A 142 -7.12 20.61 1.81
C VAL A 142 -8.02 21.85 1.99
N GLU A 143 -7.46 22.99 2.41
CA GLU A 143 -8.21 24.24 2.55
C GLU A 143 -8.84 24.71 1.23
N LYS A 144 -8.22 24.38 0.09
CA LYS A 144 -8.76 24.66 -1.25
C LYS A 144 -9.84 23.66 -1.68
N GLY A 145 -10.09 22.60 -0.93
CA GLY A 145 -11.03 21.54 -1.26
C GLY A 145 -10.56 20.56 -2.34
N LYS A 146 -9.29 20.61 -2.73
CA LYS A 146 -8.72 19.70 -3.75
C LYS A 146 -8.34 18.33 -3.17
N VAL A 147 -8.06 18.27 -1.87
CA VAL A 147 -7.68 17.07 -1.12
C VAL A 147 -8.54 17.03 0.14
N ARG A 148 -9.01 15.84 0.53
CA ARG A 148 -9.78 15.70 1.77
C ARG A 148 -8.89 15.37 2.95
N TYR A 149 -7.99 14.39 2.79
CA TYR A 149 -7.13 13.88 3.86
C TYR A 149 -5.69 13.75 3.38
N ILE A 150 -4.75 13.91 4.30
CA ILE A 150 -3.32 13.86 4.00
C ILE A 150 -2.61 12.81 4.85
N GLY A 151 -1.53 12.27 4.29
CA GLY A 151 -0.74 11.29 5.01
C GLY A 151 0.67 11.12 4.47
N VAL A 152 1.32 10.09 5.00
CA VAL A 152 2.63 9.65 4.54
C VAL A 152 2.63 8.16 4.21
N SER A 153 3.40 7.78 3.21
CA SER A 153 3.63 6.36 2.90
C SER A 153 5.11 6.07 2.81
N GLY A 154 5.49 4.87 3.16
CA GLY A 154 6.89 4.45 3.16
C GLY A 154 7.11 3.10 3.81
N TYR A 155 8.38 2.81 4.11
CA TYR A 155 8.81 1.51 4.59
C TYR A 155 9.19 1.50 6.09
N PRO A 156 10.14 2.31 6.63
CA PRO A 156 10.63 2.14 8.01
C PRO A 156 9.63 2.59 9.08
N MET A 157 9.48 1.78 10.13
CA MET A 157 8.62 2.11 11.29
C MET A 157 9.12 3.33 12.06
N LYS A 158 10.44 3.48 12.19
CA LYS A 158 11.08 4.63 12.83
C LYS A 158 10.71 5.95 12.16
N MET A 159 10.68 5.98 10.83
CA MET A 159 10.26 7.14 10.07
C MET A 159 8.80 7.50 10.36
N PHE A 160 7.90 6.50 10.37
CA PHE A 160 6.49 6.75 10.69
C PHE A 160 6.29 7.28 12.10
N GLN A 161 7.00 6.72 13.10
CA GLN A 161 6.91 7.21 14.47
C GLN A 161 7.28 8.70 14.56
N ARG A 162 8.38 9.11 13.90
CA ARG A 162 8.79 10.52 13.85
C ARG A 162 7.71 11.41 13.22
N MET A 163 7.08 10.94 12.14
CA MET A 163 6.03 11.70 11.46
C MET A 163 4.76 11.83 12.29
N ILE A 164 4.33 10.75 12.98
CA ILE A 164 3.19 10.76 13.90
C ILE A 164 3.42 11.75 15.04
N ASP A 165 4.64 11.79 15.59
CA ASP A 165 4.97 12.67 16.72
C ASP A 165 5.01 14.14 16.30
N ALA A 166 5.49 14.44 15.09
CA ALA A 166 5.79 15.80 14.62
C ALA A 166 4.66 16.46 13.82
N CYS A 167 3.74 15.68 13.24
CA CYS A 167 2.72 16.19 12.31
C CYS A 167 1.30 15.77 12.71
N ASP A 168 0.32 16.62 12.37
CA ASP A 168 -1.07 16.22 12.32
C ASP A 168 -1.33 15.56 10.97
N LEU A 169 -1.31 14.23 10.95
CA LEU A 169 -1.61 13.40 9.80
C LEU A 169 -2.99 12.77 9.98
N ASP A 170 -3.68 12.54 8.87
CA ASP A 170 -4.95 11.81 8.87
C ASP A 170 -4.73 10.31 8.70
N VAL A 171 -3.70 9.90 7.92
CA VAL A 171 -3.52 8.50 7.54
C VAL A 171 -2.07 8.13 7.26
N ILE A 172 -1.73 6.89 7.56
CA ILE A 172 -0.45 6.25 7.22
C ILE A 172 -0.72 5.03 6.35
N LEU A 173 0.11 4.87 5.31
CA LEU A 173 0.17 3.67 4.49
C LEU A 173 1.57 3.07 4.58
N THR A 174 1.69 1.89 5.19
CA THR A 174 2.92 1.09 5.24
C THR A 174 2.82 -0.13 4.34
N TYR A 175 3.97 -0.66 3.88
CA TYR A 175 4.00 -1.87 3.06
C TYR A 175 5.03 -2.88 3.56
N ASN A 176 4.74 -4.19 3.33
CA ASN A 176 5.55 -5.33 3.74
C ASN A 176 5.76 -5.51 5.25
N HIS A 177 5.14 -4.71 6.12
CA HIS A 177 5.34 -4.75 7.56
C HIS A 177 4.15 -5.36 8.35
N PHE A 178 3.11 -5.80 7.64
CA PHE A 178 2.09 -6.68 8.18
C PHE A 178 1.77 -7.78 7.16
N THR A 179 2.38 -8.94 7.35
CA THR A 179 2.32 -10.12 6.49
C THR A 179 2.42 -11.39 7.36
N LEU A 180 2.37 -12.59 6.80
CA LEU A 180 2.59 -13.82 7.57
C LEU A 180 3.97 -13.88 8.27
N GLN A 181 4.99 -13.22 7.70
CA GLN A 181 6.35 -13.23 8.24
C GLN A 181 6.73 -11.95 9.00
N ASN A 182 5.90 -10.91 8.97
CA ASN A 182 6.25 -9.62 9.57
C ASN A 182 5.03 -8.99 10.24
N ASP A 183 5.18 -8.53 11.47
CA ASP A 183 4.14 -7.85 12.25
C ASP A 183 4.59 -6.49 12.83
N MET A 184 5.70 -5.94 12.31
CA MET A 184 6.26 -4.67 12.82
C MET A 184 5.28 -3.50 12.69
N ALA A 185 4.38 -3.50 11.71
CA ALA A 185 3.37 -2.45 11.56
C ALA A 185 2.42 -2.36 12.78
N LEU A 186 2.28 -3.42 13.58
CA LEU A 186 1.50 -3.36 14.83
C LEU A 186 2.08 -2.38 15.85
N ARG A 187 3.38 -2.04 15.74
CA ARG A 187 4.03 -0.99 16.57
C ARG A 187 3.42 0.40 16.35
N LEU A 188 2.76 0.61 15.20
CA LEU A 188 2.11 1.88 14.86
C LEU A 188 0.67 1.99 15.37
N VAL A 189 0.05 0.87 15.79
CA VAL A 189 -1.38 0.85 16.17
C VAL A 189 -1.65 1.82 17.32
N GLU A 190 -0.96 1.66 18.46
CA GLU A 190 -1.16 2.51 19.63
C GLU A 190 -0.83 4.00 19.37
N PRO A 191 0.30 4.37 18.73
CA PRO A 191 0.57 5.75 18.32
C PRO A 191 -0.51 6.34 17.42
N CYS A 192 -0.98 5.59 16.42
CA CYS A 192 -2.04 6.02 15.51
C CYS A 192 -3.37 6.20 16.27
N GLU A 193 -3.70 5.31 17.21
CA GLU A 193 -4.89 5.44 18.04
C GLU A 193 -4.89 6.72 18.86
N LYS A 194 -3.79 7.00 19.56
CA LYS A 194 -3.65 8.19 20.39
C LYS A 194 -3.81 9.49 19.61
N LYS A 195 -3.43 9.50 18.34
CA LYS A 195 -3.47 10.67 17.45
C LYS A 195 -4.67 10.68 16.50
N SER A 196 -5.53 9.67 16.57
CA SER A 196 -6.65 9.50 15.64
C SER A 196 -6.21 9.38 14.17
N VAL A 197 -5.09 8.74 13.89
CA VAL A 197 -4.54 8.51 12.55
C VAL A 197 -5.03 7.17 12.02
N GLY A 198 -5.51 7.14 10.77
CA GLY A 198 -5.88 5.91 10.07
C GLY A 198 -4.65 5.10 9.65
N LEU A 199 -4.75 3.77 9.66
CA LEU A 199 -3.65 2.88 9.30
C LEU A 199 -4.07 1.95 8.15
N ILE A 200 -3.30 1.97 7.07
CA ILE A 200 -3.49 1.14 5.88
C ILE A 200 -2.24 0.27 5.70
N ASN A 201 -2.46 -1.03 5.49
CA ASN A 201 -1.41 -1.98 5.12
C ASN A 201 -1.38 -2.17 3.60
N ALA A 202 -0.20 -2.36 3.03
CA ALA A 202 -0.02 -2.71 1.63
C ALA A 202 0.97 -3.86 1.45
N ALA A 203 0.94 -4.49 0.28
CA ALA A 203 1.81 -5.59 -0.11
C ALA A 203 1.74 -6.81 0.83
N PRO A 204 0.57 -7.43 1.04
CA PRO A 204 0.38 -8.59 1.92
C PRO A 204 1.22 -9.81 1.52
N PHE A 205 1.71 -9.84 0.28
CA PHE A 205 2.56 -10.92 -0.25
C PHE A 205 4.06 -10.67 -0.05
N SER A 206 4.46 -9.66 0.74
CA SER A 206 5.87 -9.30 0.98
C SER A 206 6.67 -9.21 -0.34
N ALA A 207 6.20 -8.35 -1.27
CA ALA A 207 6.80 -8.14 -2.59
C ALA A 207 7.01 -9.46 -3.38
N ARG A 208 6.05 -10.40 -3.33
CA ARG A 208 6.02 -11.75 -3.88
C ARG A 208 6.75 -12.83 -3.08
N LEU A 209 7.42 -12.53 -1.98
CA LEU A 209 8.09 -13.53 -1.16
C LEU A 209 7.11 -14.64 -0.71
N LEU A 210 5.86 -14.27 -0.42
CA LEU A 210 4.79 -15.17 -0.02
C LEU A 210 3.88 -15.52 -1.21
N THR A 211 4.48 -15.98 -2.31
CA THR A 211 3.79 -16.49 -3.50
C THR A 211 4.62 -17.58 -4.18
N ASP A 212 4.02 -18.35 -5.06
CA ASP A 212 4.73 -19.29 -5.94
C ASP A 212 5.37 -18.62 -7.17
N SER A 213 5.27 -17.29 -7.29
CA SER A 213 5.85 -16.55 -8.42
C SER A 213 7.33 -16.29 -8.19
N PRO A 214 8.17 -16.30 -9.25
CA PRO A 214 9.56 -15.91 -9.11
C PRO A 214 9.71 -14.50 -8.51
N LEU A 215 10.68 -14.35 -7.62
CA LEU A 215 10.98 -13.04 -7.05
C LEU A 215 11.55 -12.11 -8.13
N PRO A 216 11.19 -10.82 -8.12
CA PRO A 216 11.80 -9.85 -9.03
C PRO A 216 13.29 -9.67 -8.72
N SER A 217 14.08 -9.29 -9.74
CA SER A 217 15.54 -9.14 -9.62
C SER A 217 15.98 -8.08 -8.58
N TRP A 218 15.11 -7.12 -8.29
CA TRP A 218 15.36 -6.07 -7.30
C TRP A 218 15.04 -6.50 -5.86
N HIS A 219 14.45 -7.70 -5.65
CA HIS A 219 14.05 -8.14 -4.32
C HIS A 219 15.27 -8.43 -3.44
N LYS A 220 15.28 -7.82 -2.26
CA LYS A 220 16.41 -7.84 -1.30
C LYS A 220 16.57 -9.14 -0.51
N ALA A 221 15.64 -10.09 -0.61
CA ALA A 221 15.71 -11.34 0.15
C ALA A 221 17.03 -12.08 -0.09
N THR A 222 17.69 -12.46 1.00
CA THR A 222 18.85 -13.34 0.98
C THR A 222 18.44 -14.77 0.58
N ASP A 223 19.40 -15.62 0.27
CA ASP A 223 19.11 -17.02 -0.06
C ASP A 223 18.42 -17.74 1.09
N GLU A 224 18.84 -17.49 2.34
CA GLU A 224 18.19 -18.01 3.54
C GLU A 224 16.70 -17.61 3.62
N VAL A 225 16.41 -16.33 3.42
CA VAL A 225 15.03 -15.81 3.42
C VAL A 225 14.20 -16.47 2.32
N ARG A 226 14.78 -16.68 1.14
CA ARG A 226 14.12 -17.34 0.00
C ARG A 226 13.83 -18.82 0.29
N GLU A 227 14.78 -19.53 0.88
CA GLU A 227 14.65 -20.95 1.22
C GLU A 227 13.53 -21.16 2.28
N VAL A 228 13.51 -20.35 3.33
CA VAL A 228 12.48 -20.44 4.37
C VAL A 228 11.10 -20.12 3.79
N ALA A 229 10.97 -19.07 2.97
CA ALA A 229 9.71 -18.74 2.32
C ALA A 229 9.25 -19.84 1.34
N ALA A 230 10.18 -20.44 0.58
CA ALA A 230 9.88 -21.55 -0.32
C ALA A 230 9.41 -22.82 0.44
N ALA A 231 9.98 -23.09 1.63
CA ALA A 231 9.54 -24.17 2.49
C ALA A 231 8.10 -23.95 2.98
N ALA A 232 7.78 -22.71 3.41
CA ALA A 232 6.42 -22.33 3.81
C ALA A 232 5.42 -22.47 2.65
N ALA A 233 5.78 -22.02 1.45
CA ALA A 233 4.95 -22.17 0.25
C ALA A 233 4.73 -23.65 -0.12
N LYS A 234 5.78 -24.48 0.00
CA LYS A 234 5.66 -25.94 -0.21
C LYS A 234 4.69 -26.55 0.80
N HIS A 235 4.79 -26.18 2.08
CA HIS A 235 3.91 -26.70 3.13
C HIS A 235 2.43 -26.37 2.82
N CYS A 236 2.13 -25.11 2.40
CA CYS A 236 0.78 -24.75 1.98
C CYS A 236 0.28 -25.64 0.83
N ARG A 237 1.11 -25.89 -0.19
CA ARG A 237 0.71 -26.77 -1.34
C ARG A 237 0.47 -28.21 -0.89
N ASP A 238 1.33 -28.75 -0.03
CA ASP A 238 1.17 -30.11 0.51
C ASP A 238 -0.13 -30.25 1.33
N ALA A 239 -0.59 -29.14 1.96
CA ALA A 239 -1.87 -29.05 2.65
C ALA A 239 -3.06 -28.71 1.71
N GLY A 240 -2.85 -28.65 0.38
CA GLY A 240 -3.91 -28.34 -0.59
C GLY A 240 -4.32 -26.86 -0.62
N SER A 241 -3.46 -25.96 -0.15
CA SER A 241 -3.69 -24.52 -0.12
C SER A 241 -2.63 -23.74 -0.91
N ASP A 242 -2.78 -22.41 -0.96
CA ASP A 242 -1.85 -21.48 -1.60
C ASP A 242 -1.35 -20.49 -0.52
N ILE A 243 -0.04 -20.29 -0.43
CA ILE A 243 0.54 -19.35 0.54
C ILE A 243 0.07 -17.91 0.31
N ALA A 244 -0.17 -17.51 -0.94
CA ALA A 244 -0.70 -16.18 -1.24
C ALA A 244 -2.15 -16.03 -0.74
N LYS A 245 -2.98 -17.08 -0.87
CA LYS A 245 -4.31 -17.09 -0.28
C LYS A 245 -4.25 -16.88 1.22
N LEU A 246 -3.42 -17.69 1.89
CA LEU A 246 -3.27 -17.63 3.34
C LEU A 246 -2.74 -16.27 3.81
N ALA A 247 -1.75 -15.70 3.10
CA ALA A 247 -1.18 -14.40 3.40
C ALA A 247 -2.21 -13.27 3.25
N LEU A 248 -3.02 -13.31 2.18
CA LEU A 248 -4.06 -12.31 1.96
C LEU A 248 -5.15 -12.39 3.03
N GLN A 249 -5.65 -13.61 3.31
CA GLN A 249 -6.67 -13.84 4.34
C GLN A 249 -6.17 -13.42 5.73
N TYR A 250 -4.90 -13.71 6.07
CA TYR A 250 -4.28 -13.31 7.33
C TYR A 250 -4.25 -11.79 7.48
N CYS A 251 -3.80 -11.07 6.45
CA CYS A 251 -3.75 -9.61 6.51
C CYS A 251 -5.15 -8.98 6.58
N VAL A 252 -6.09 -9.48 5.76
CA VAL A 252 -7.46 -8.95 5.72
C VAL A 252 -8.25 -9.27 7.00
N ALA A 253 -7.90 -10.32 7.75
CA ALA A 253 -8.57 -10.66 9.01
C ALA A 253 -8.24 -9.69 10.15
N ASP A 254 -7.12 -8.98 10.11
CA ASP A 254 -6.72 -8.04 11.15
C ASP A 254 -7.47 -6.70 11.01
N GLU A 255 -8.17 -6.30 12.08
CA GLU A 255 -9.00 -5.09 12.11
C GLU A 255 -8.24 -3.80 12.48
N ASN A 256 -6.96 -3.89 12.86
CA ASN A 256 -6.13 -2.72 13.11
C ASN A 256 -5.87 -1.91 11.82
N PHE A 257 -5.98 -2.57 10.67
CA PHE A 257 -5.82 -1.93 9.36
C PHE A 257 -7.18 -1.72 8.71
N SER A 258 -7.48 -0.48 8.33
CA SER A 258 -8.73 -0.14 7.64
C SER A 258 -8.83 -0.80 6.27
N SER A 259 -7.69 -1.01 5.60
CA SER A 259 -7.61 -1.72 4.32
C SER A 259 -6.24 -2.38 4.13
N ASN A 260 -6.22 -3.44 3.31
CA ASN A 260 -5.01 -4.13 2.87
C ASN A 260 -4.90 -4.01 1.36
N VAL A 261 -3.91 -3.25 0.88
CA VAL A 261 -3.78 -2.88 -0.54
C VAL A 261 -2.92 -3.88 -1.28
N THR A 262 -3.49 -4.48 -2.32
CA THR A 262 -2.75 -5.25 -3.32
C THR A 262 -3.36 -5.07 -4.70
N GLY A 263 -2.60 -5.33 -5.77
CA GLY A 263 -3.10 -5.10 -7.12
C GLY A 263 -2.46 -5.95 -8.20
N SER A 264 -3.22 -6.17 -9.25
CA SER A 264 -2.80 -6.89 -10.45
C SER A 264 -3.41 -6.28 -11.69
N ALA A 265 -2.64 -6.21 -12.78
CA ALA A 265 -3.18 -5.89 -14.11
C ALA A 265 -3.89 -7.10 -14.77
N ASN A 266 -3.96 -8.24 -14.10
CA ASN A 266 -4.70 -9.42 -14.56
C ASN A 266 -6.05 -9.48 -13.82
N PRO A 267 -7.19 -9.36 -14.53
CA PRO A 267 -8.52 -9.36 -13.94
C PRO A 267 -8.87 -10.67 -13.22
N ASP A 268 -8.44 -11.81 -13.74
CA ASP A 268 -8.73 -13.12 -13.14
C ASP A 268 -8.08 -13.25 -11.76
N ARG A 269 -6.88 -12.67 -11.60
CA ARG A 269 -6.21 -12.64 -10.30
C ARG A 269 -6.91 -11.75 -9.30
N VAL A 270 -7.41 -10.61 -9.72
CA VAL A 270 -8.20 -9.72 -8.85
C VAL A 270 -9.48 -10.43 -8.40
N GLN A 271 -10.20 -11.06 -9.33
CA GLN A 271 -11.37 -11.87 -9.02
C GLN A 271 -11.05 -13.00 -8.03
N GLN A 272 -9.95 -13.71 -8.23
CA GLN A 272 -9.49 -14.79 -7.34
C GLN A 272 -9.26 -14.27 -5.90
N TRP A 273 -8.62 -13.11 -5.75
CA TRP A 273 -8.40 -12.52 -4.42
C TRP A 273 -9.71 -12.15 -3.73
N CYS A 274 -10.67 -11.59 -4.46
CA CYS A 274 -11.99 -11.30 -3.90
C CYS A 274 -12.71 -12.58 -3.43
N GLN A 275 -12.58 -13.70 -4.17
CA GLN A 275 -13.10 -15.00 -3.75
C GLN A 275 -12.39 -15.52 -2.50
N TRP A 276 -11.07 -15.45 -2.44
CA TRP A 276 -10.29 -15.95 -1.31
C TRP A 276 -10.62 -15.31 0.02
N ILE A 277 -10.89 -14.01 0.05
CA ILE A 277 -11.22 -13.31 1.31
C ILE A 277 -12.63 -13.61 1.82
N ASP A 278 -13.51 -14.14 0.98
CA ASP A 278 -14.85 -14.60 1.38
C ASP A 278 -14.84 -16.04 1.91
N GLU A 279 -13.74 -16.78 1.71
CA GLU A 279 -13.56 -18.12 2.25
C GLU A 279 -13.01 -18.08 3.69
N PRO A 280 -13.37 -19.05 4.55
CA PRO A 280 -12.84 -19.11 5.90
C PRO A 280 -11.33 -19.35 5.89
N ILE A 281 -10.61 -18.62 6.75
CA ILE A 281 -9.16 -18.81 6.93
C ILE A 281 -8.89 -20.06 7.76
N ASP A 282 -7.94 -20.87 7.33
CA ASP A 282 -7.43 -22.02 8.08
C ASP A 282 -6.41 -21.56 9.15
N GLN A 283 -6.88 -21.38 10.37
CA GLN A 283 -6.06 -20.92 11.50
C GLN A 283 -4.97 -21.93 11.89
N SER A 284 -5.19 -23.24 11.70
CA SER A 284 -4.17 -24.26 11.95
C SER A 284 -3.00 -24.10 10.99
N LEU A 285 -3.34 -23.99 9.70
CA LEU A 285 -2.34 -23.79 8.64
C LEU A 285 -1.59 -22.45 8.82
N VAL A 286 -2.27 -21.38 9.27
CA VAL A 286 -1.60 -20.12 9.64
C VAL A 286 -0.55 -20.33 10.72
N ALA A 287 -0.88 -21.07 11.78
CA ALA A 287 0.04 -21.32 12.88
C ALA A 287 1.27 -22.14 12.41
N GLU A 288 1.04 -23.20 11.63
CA GLU A 288 2.09 -24.05 11.05
C GLU A 288 3.03 -23.25 10.13
N VAL A 289 2.46 -22.44 9.23
CA VAL A 289 3.23 -21.61 8.31
C VAL A 289 4.02 -20.53 9.05
N LYS A 290 3.44 -19.90 10.07
CA LYS A 290 4.17 -18.93 10.92
C LYS A 290 5.32 -19.58 11.68
N ASP A 291 5.20 -20.84 12.12
CA ASP A 291 6.30 -21.57 12.76
C ASP A 291 7.44 -21.84 11.76
N ILE A 292 7.13 -22.22 10.53
CA ILE A 292 8.13 -22.36 9.45
C ILE A 292 8.81 -21.03 9.14
N LEU A 293 8.05 -19.91 9.11
CA LEU A 293 8.57 -18.57 8.82
C LEU A 293 9.32 -17.93 10.00
N LYS A 294 9.34 -18.56 11.19
CA LYS A 294 9.96 -18.01 12.40
C LYS A 294 11.44 -17.59 12.25
N PRO A 295 12.31 -18.30 11.49
CA PRO A 295 13.68 -17.85 11.26
C PRO A 295 13.80 -16.50 10.56
N ILE A 296 12.80 -16.11 9.79
CA ILE A 296 12.75 -14.85 9.05
C ILE A 296 11.66 -13.89 9.58
N HIS A 297 11.15 -14.16 10.79
CA HIS A 297 10.17 -13.30 11.42
C HIS A 297 10.73 -11.88 11.60
N ASN A 298 9.95 -10.89 11.14
CA ASN A 298 10.34 -9.47 11.13
C ASN A 298 11.63 -9.18 10.37
N TRP A 299 12.00 -10.04 9.39
CA TRP A 299 13.06 -9.69 8.48
C TRP A 299 12.67 -8.45 7.67
N VAL A 300 13.54 -7.45 7.71
CA VAL A 300 13.43 -6.17 7.01
C VAL A 300 14.78 -5.77 6.43
N TYR A 301 14.77 -4.94 5.42
CA TYR A 301 15.96 -4.44 4.76
C TYR A 301 16.04 -2.91 4.86
N SER A 302 17.21 -2.34 4.64
CA SER A 302 17.39 -0.90 4.62
C SER A 302 16.89 -0.29 3.32
N GLU A 303 16.11 0.78 3.42
CA GLU A 303 15.65 1.62 2.32
C GLU A 303 15.86 3.11 2.65
N GLY A 304 16.26 3.88 1.64
CA GLY A 304 16.45 5.31 1.79
C GLY A 304 17.65 5.69 2.65
N LYS A 305 17.51 6.77 3.42
CA LYS A 305 18.59 7.30 4.25
C LYS A 305 18.78 6.47 5.52
N PRO A 306 20.05 6.22 5.95
CA PRO A 306 20.32 5.41 7.14
C PRO A 306 19.64 5.91 8.41
N GLU A 307 19.54 7.23 8.59
CA GLU A 307 18.90 7.85 9.76
C GLU A 307 17.40 7.56 9.88
N ASN A 308 16.74 7.23 8.78
CA ASN A 308 15.31 6.95 8.72
C ASN A 308 14.99 5.46 8.91
N ASN A 309 15.98 4.56 8.79
CA ASN A 309 15.78 3.12 8.88
C ASN A 309 15.58 2.62 10.30
N ASP A 310 14.90 1.48 10.39
CA ASP A 310 14.76 0.74 11.64
C ASP A 310 16.11 0.15 12.08
N PRO A 311 16.37 0.05 13.41
CA PRO A 311 17.63 -0.51 13.91
C PRO A 311 17.83 -1.99 13.50
N GLU A 312 16.75 -2.72 13.27
CA GLU A 312 16.75 -4.13 12.89
C GLU A 312 16.99 -4.36 11.39
N ALA A 313 16.94 -3.28 10.57
CA ALA A 313 17.06 -3.42 9.12
C ALA A 313 18.45 -3.92 8.70
N THR A 314 18.45 -4.97 7.88
CA THR A 314 19.69 -5.50 7.27
C THR A 314 20.13 -4.63 6.09
N ALA A 315 21.44 -4.57 5.85
CA ALA A 315 22.01 -3.77 4.77
C ALA A 315 21.68 -4.29 3.37
#